data_58078df0fcf43f75ee2948a06edaae1a
#
_entry.id   58078df0fcf43f75ee2948a06edaae1a
#
_cell.length_a   1.000
_cell.length_b   1.000
_cell.length_c   1.000
_cell.angle_alpha   90.00
_cell.angle_beta   90.00
_cell.angle_gamma   90.00
#
_symmetry.space_group_name_H-M   'P 1'
#
loop_
_entity.id
_entity.type
_entity.pdbx_description
1 polymer ?
#
loop_
_entity_poly.entity_id
_entity_poly.type
_entity_poly.pdbx_seq_one_letter_code
_entity_poly.pdbx_strand_id
1 'polypeptide(L)'
;MRASLFIENGAITLTQDRPTTSSYFFSYANVTEDGFVYTGASQRTKDTLINVKYFQNETRTYEYETVEDTAANQAKFGVVVKNIEAVGCSDQAQARRMGLWHLYTQNNETETVAFTTTADAGSLIRPGNIITVQDPVRSGLRRSGRISAATTTQITVDNIKDLPTEAASGDQLSVILTDGSLETKTISTISSN
;
A
#
# COMPACT_ATOMS: atom_id res chain seq x y z
N MET A 1 -10.49 -5.88 15.08
CA MET A 1 -9.91 -4.61 14.64
C MET A 1 -8.48 -4.90 14.26
N ARG A 2 -8.04 -4.53 13.06
CA ARG A 2 -6.63 -4.64 12.66
C ARG A 2 -5.94 -3.36 13.03
N ALA A 3 -4.95 -3.45 13.86
CA ALA A 3 -4.21 -2.29 14.31
C ALA A 3 -2.77 -2.71 14.60
N SER A 4 -1.83 -1.90 14.18
CA SER A 4 -0.42 -2.02 14.48
C SER A 4 -0.04 -1.03 15.57
N LEU A 5 0.74 -1.50 16.54
CA LEU A 5 1.27 -0.68 17.62
C LEU A 5 2.67 -0.21 17.26
N PHE A 6 2.96 1.05 17.49
CA PHE A 6 4.32 1.60 17.41
C PHE A 6 4.54 2.63 18.52
N ILE A 7 5.80 2.93 18.80
CA ILE A 7 6.17 3.92 19.80
C ILE A 7 6.56 5.21 19.09
N GLU A 8 5.92 6.30 19.44
CA GLU A 8 6.22 7.63 18.94
C GLU A 8 6.38 8.61 20.10
N ASN A 9 7.51 9.30 20.14
CA ASN A 9 7.82 10.29 21.22
C ASN A 9 7.62 9.75 22.64
N GLY A 10 7.90 8.44 22.85
CA GLY A 10 7.73 7.79 24.15
C GLY A 10 6.29 7.38 24.48
N ALA A 11 5.33 7.62 23.58
CA ALA A 11 3.95 7.18 23.71
C ALA A 11 3.65 5.98 22.80
N ILE A 12 2.80 5.06 23.26
CA ILE A 12 2.28 3.97 22.45
C ILE A 12 1.16 4.50 21.56
N THR A 13 1.38 4.44 20.26
CA THR A 13 0.42 4.87 19.24
C THR A 13 -0.13 3.66 18.48
N LEU A 14 -1.40 3.73 18.10
CA LEU A 14 -2.12 2.68 17.40
C LEU A 14 -2.54 3.17 16.02
N THR A 15 -2.17 2.43 14.99
CA THR A 15 -2.63 2.69 13.62
C THR A 15 -3.56 1.56 13.17
N GLN A 16 -4.72 1.94 12.64
CA GLN A 16 -5.67 0.98 12.07
C GLN A 16 -5.38 0.75 10.59
N ASP A 17 -5.29 -0.51 10.18
CA ASP A 17 -5.25 -0.91 8.78
C ASP A 17 -6.62 -0.68 8.13
N ARG A 18 -6.73 0.41 7.37
CA ARG A 18 -7.93 0.82 6.62
C ARG A 18 -7.54 1.62 5.38
N PRO A 19 -8.35 1.58 4.31
CA PRO A 19 -8.14 2.46 3.17
C PRO A 19 -8.16 3.93 3.59
N THR A 20 -7.10 4.66 3.29
CA THR A 20 -6.99 6.11 3.47
C THR A 20 -6.28 6.72 2.26
N THR A 21 -6.33 8.02 2.13
CA THR A 21 -5.55 8.75 1.12
C THR A 21 -4.05 8.64 1.42
N SER A 22 -3.23 8.65 0.37
CA SER A 22 -1.78 8.65 0.51
C SER A 22 -1.33 9.89 1.28
N SER A 23 -0.46 9.68 2.28
CA SER A 23 0.11 10.76 3.09
C SER A 23 1.32 11.40 2.44
N TYR A 24 2.03 10.66 1.60
CA TYR A 24 3.24 11.15 0.95
C TYR A 24 3.53 10.40 -0.36
N PHE A 25 4.30 11.04 -1.24
CA PHE A 25 4.65 10.51 -2.54
C PHE A 25 6.16 10.36 -2.68
N PHE A 26 6.61 9.14 -3.01
CA PHE A 26 8.02 8.84 -3.26
C PHE A 26 8.29 8.57 -4.73
N SER A 27 9.34 9.20 -5.23
CA SER A 27 9.85 9.01 -6.58
C SER A 27 11.38 9.14 -6.56
N TYR A 28 12.04 8.95 -7.69
CA TYR A 28 13.49 9.18 -7.80
C TYR A 28 13.95 10.62 -7.44
N ALA A 29 13.02 11.57 -7.34
CA ALA A 29 13.35 12.94 -6.95
C ALA A 29 13.65 13.08 -5.45
N ASN A 30 13.09 12.21 -4.61
CA ASN A 30 13.20 12.26 -3.15
C ASN A 30 13.71 10.96 -2.50
N VAL A 31 14.19 10.03 -3.31
CA VAL A 31 14.83 8.77 -2.89
C VAL A 31 16.31 8.85 -3.24
N THR A 32 17.15 8.16 -2.49
CA THR A 32 18.60 8.09 -2.76
C THR A 32 18.92 7.33 -4.05
N GLU A 33 20.18 7.43 -4.51
CA GLU A 33 20.66 6.82 -5.76
C GLU A 33 20.46 5.30 -5.85
N ASP A 34 20.33 4.62 -4.69
CA ASP A 34 20.04 3.17 -4.64
C ASP A 34 18.65 2.81 -5.18
N GLY A 35 17.74 3.80 -5.29
CA GLY A 35 16.41 3.62 -5.86
C GLY A 35 15.51 2.72 -5.04
N PHE A 36 14.62 1.98 -5.72
CA PHE A 36 13.64 1.10 -5.12
C PHE A 36 14.05 -0.36 -5.27
N VAL A 37 14.10 -1.09 -4.18
CA VAL A 37 14.39 -2.52 -4.14
C VAL A 37 13.10 -3.28 -3.86
N TYR A 38 12.72 -4.18 -4.77
CA TYR A 38 11.49 -4.97 -4.68
C TYR A 38 11.79 -6.39 -4.23
N THR A 39 11.08 -6.84 -3.21
CA THR A 39 11.12 -8.23 -2.75
C THR A 39 9.71 -8.79 -2.85
N GLY A 40 9.52 -9.78 -3.72
CA GLY A 40 8.22 -10.42 -3.92
C GLY A 40 8.07 -11.68 -3.08
N ALA A 41 6.84 -12.00 -2.67
CA ALA A 41 6.51 -13.30 -2.11
C ALA A 41 6.55 -14.38 -3.19
N SER A 42 7.07 -15.56 -2.85
CA SER A 42 7.05 -16.71 -3.77
C SER A 42 5.61 -17.15 -4.04
N GLN A 43 5.25 -17.26 -5.31
CA GLN A 43 3.93 -17.78 -5.71
C GLN A 43 3.69 -19.24 -5.26
N ARG A 44 4.76 -19.99 -4.97
CA ARG A 44 4.69 -21.39 -4.53
C ARG A 44 4.23 -21.56 -3.07
N THR A 45 4.25 -20.49 -2.29
CA THR A 45 3.89 -20.51 -0.86
C THR A 45 2.55 -19.83 -0.57
N LYS A 46 1.70 -19.65 -1.58
CA LYS A 46 0.38 -19.06 -1.38
C LYS A 46 -0.55 -20.08 -0.73
N ASP A 47 -1.11 -19.68 0.42
CA ASP A 47 -2.15 -20.44 1.10
C ASP A 47 -3.46 -20.26 0.34
N THR A 48 -4.21 -21.33 0.11
CA THR A 48 -5.50 -21.29 -0.59
C THR A 48 -6.66 -21.73 0.29
N LEU A 49 -6.35 -22.21 1.49
CA LEU A 49 -7.32 -22.61 2.49
C LEU A 49 -6.81 -22.20 3.88
N ILE A 50 -7.61 -21.44 4.60
CA ILE A 50 -7.26 -20.96 5.94
C ILE A 50 -8.21 -21.57 6.96
N ASN A 51 -7.67 -22.28 7.92
CA ASN A 51 -8.39 -22.75 9.10
C ASN A 51 -8.12 -21.79 10.26
N VAL A 52 -9.13 -21.09 10.70
CA VAL A 52 -9.05 -20.14 11.81
C VAL A 52 -9.61 -20.78 13.06
N LYS A 53 -8.74 -21.06 14.04
CA LYS A 53 -9.13 -21.57 15.35
C LYS A 53 -9.61 -20.41 16.22
N TYR A 54 -10.81 -20.52 16.76
CA TYR A 54 -11.40 -19.52 17.66
C TYR A 54 -12.10 -20.20 18.84
N PHE A 55 -12.39 -19.45 19.88
CA PHE A 55 -13.09 -19.96 21.07
C PHE A 55 -14.57 -19.67 20.96
N GLN A 56 -15.40 -20.71 20.88
CA GLN A 56 -16.84 -20.57 20.84
C GLN A 56 -17.42 -20.46 22.26
N ASN A 57 -18.07 -19.32 22.56
CA ASN A 57 -18.58 -19.06 23.91
C ASN A 57 -19.78 -19.95 24.29
N GLU A 58 -20.59 -20.35 23.34
CA GLU A 58 -21.78 -21.17 23.58
C GLU A 58 -21.41 -22.58 23.99
N THR A 59 -20.49 -23.19 23.25
CA THR A 59 -20.02 -24.57 23.50
C THR A 59 -18.87 -24.62 24.49
N ARG A 60 -18.23 -23.47 24.78
CA ARG A 60 -17.00 -23.32 25.59
C ARG A 60 -15.85 -24.19 25.10
N THR A 61 -15.76 -24.37 23.80
CA THR A 61 -14.72 -25.16 23.12
C THR A 61 -14.04 -24.36 22.04
N TYR A 62 -12.85 -24.83 21.63
CA TYR A 62 -12.19 -24.31 20.45
C TYR A 62 -12.78 -24.96 19.21
N GLU A 63 -13.19 -24.12 18.27
CA GLU A 63 -13.72 -24.53 16.97
C GLU A 63 -12.87 -23.95 15.84
N TYR A 64 -13.10 -24.44 14.62
CA TYR A 64 -12.39 -24.02 13.43
C TYR A 64 -13.37 -23.46 12.40
N GLU A 65 -13.08 -22.28 11.92
CA GLU A 65 -13.74 -21.71 10.73
C GLU A 65 -12.80 -21.86 9.52
N THR A 66 -13.27 -22.57 8.52
CA THR A 66 -12.51 -22.77 7.27
C THR A 66 -12.91 -21.76 6.24
N VAL A 67 -11.92 -21.07 5.66
CA VAL A 67 -12.12 -20.09 4.60
C VAL A 67 -11.31 -20.49 3.39
N GLU A 68 -11.95 -20.57 2.25
CA GLU A 68 -11.35 -20.98 0.98
C GLU A 68 -11.11 -19.77 0.06
N ASP A 69 -10.03 -19.82 -0.69
CA ASP A 69 -9.78 -18.89 -1.78
C ASP A 69 -10.64 -19.24 -3.00
N THR A 70 -10.61 -18.40 -4.01
CA THR A 70 -11.36 -18.62 -5.25
C THR A 70 -10.97 -19.93 -5.93
N ALA A 71 -11.93 -20.57 -6.59
CA ALA A 71 -11.67 -21.82 -7.34
C ALA A 71 -10.55 -21.66 -8.39
N ALA A 72 -10.42 -20.46 -8.97
CA ALA A 72 -9.36 -20.16 -9.92
C ALA A 72 -7.97 -20.19 -9.26
N ASN A 73 -7.83 -19.64 -8.05
CA ASN A 73 -6.60 -19.66 -7.28
C ASN A 73 -6.26 -21.08 -6.79
N GLN A 74 -7.25 -21.83 -6.34
CA GLN A 74 -7.07 -23.24 -5.96
C GLN A 74 -6.62 -24.11 -7.14
N ALA A 75 -7.17 -23.88 -8.34
CA ALA A 75 -6.75 -24.57 -9.55
C ALA A 75 -5.31 -24.21 -9.96
N LYS A 76 -4.89 -22.97 -9.73
CA LYS A 76 -3.56 -22.46 -10.10
C LYS A 76 -2.46 -22.87 -9.12
N PHE A 77 -2.73 -22.79 -7.81
CA PHE A 77 -1.73 -22.97 -6.75
C PHE A 77 -1.87 -24.30 -5.99
N GLY A 78 -2.96 -25.03 -6.24
CA GLY A 78 -3.33 -26.22 -5.46
C GLY A 78 -4.01 -25.86 -4.14
N VAL A 79 -4.31 -26.88 -3.33
CA VAL A 79 -4.88 -26.70 -2.00
C VAL A 79 -3.74 -26.67 -0.98
N VAL A 80 -3.40 -25.47 -0.54
CA VAL A 80 -2.39 -25.23 0.49
C VAL A 80 -3.08 -24.71 1.74
N VAL A 81 -3.00 -25.50 2.81
CA VAL A 81 -3.72 -25.24 4.08
C VAL A 81 -2.82 -24.51 5.07
N LYS A 82 -3.34 -23.42 5.65
CA LYS A 82 -2.71 -22.72 6.76
C LYS A 82 -3.63 -22.66 7.96
N ASN A 83 -3.10 -22.97 9.13
CA ASN A 83 -3.82 -22.84 10.39
C ASN A 83 -3.44 -21.53 11.08
N ILE A 84 -4.43 -20.75 11.48
CA ILE A 84 -4.27 -19.48 12.21
C ILE A 84 -5.06 -19.60 13.53
N GLU A 85 -4.49 -19.09 14.60
CA GLU A 85 -5.17 -18.97 15.88
C GLU A 85 -5.66 -17.55 16.11
N ALA A 86 -6.98 -17.39 16.22
CA ALA A 86 -7.63 -16.11 16.48
C ALA A 86 -7.72 -15.87 17.99
N VAL A 87 -6.64 -15.40 18.58
CA VAL A 87 -6.57 -15.14 20.03
C VAL A 87 -7.57 -14.05 20.43
N GLY A 88 -8.41 -14.35 21.43
CA GLY A 88 -9.44 -13.41 21.91
C GLY A 88 -10.68 -13.31 21.03
N CYS A 89 -10.77 -14.12 20.00
CA CYS A 89 -11.96 -14.20 19.14
C CYS A 89 -12.94 -15.24 19.70
N SER A 90 -14.19 -14.81 19.93
CA SER A 90 -15.27 -15.65 20.44
C SER A 90 -16.49 -15.74 19.51
N ASP A 91 -16.34 -15.24 18.29
CA ASP A 91 -17.40 -15.18 17.29
C ASP A 91 -16.92 -15.76 15.96
N GLN A 92 -17.71 -16.70 15.41
CA GLN A 92 -17.44 -17.34 14.12
C GLN A 92 -17.31 -16.35 12.97
N ALA A 93 -18.19 -15.32 12.93
CA ALA A 93 -18.16 -14.32 11.87
C ALA A 93 -16.88 -13.46 11.93
N GLN A 94 -16.35 -13.22 13.13
CA GLN A 94 -15.06 -12.53 13.29
C GLN A 94 -13.89 -13.44 12.83
N ALA A 95 -13.91 -14.71 13.17
CA ALA A 95 -12.92 -15.69 12.71
C ALA A 95 -12.91 -15.77 11.17
N ARG A 96 -14.09 -15.85 10.55
CA ARG A 96 -14.24 -15.83 9.09
C ARG A 96 -13.68 -14.58 8.46
N ARG A 97 -13.98 -13.40 9.00
CA ARG A 97 -13.39 -12.13 8.51
C ARG A 97 -11.86 -12.10 8.60
N MET A 98 -11.29 -12.72 9.65
CA MET A 98 -9.84 -12.83 9.79
C MET A 98 -9.23 -13.72 8.72
N GLY A 99 -9.85 -14.87 8.43
CA GLY A 99 -9.42 -15.76 7.35
C GLY A 99 -9.52 -15.11 5.96
N LEU A 100 -10.64 -14.46 5.66
CA LEU A 100 -10.83 -13.73 4.41
C LEU A 100 -9.79 -12.61 4.23
N TRP A 101 -9.49 -11.88 5.30
CA TRP A 101 -8.47 -10.85 5.23
C TRP A 101 -7.10 -11.43 4.92
N HIS A 102 -6.75 -12.54 5.53
CA HIS A 102 -5.45 -13.18 5.28
C HIS A 102 -5.31 -13.58 3.80
N LEU A 103 -6.36 -14.18 3.21
CA LEU A 103 -6.38 -14.49 1.79
C LEU A 103 -6.32 -13.23 0.92
N TYR A 104 -7.06 -12.18 1.29
CA TYR A 104 -7.06 -10.91 0.57
C TYR A 104 -5.66 -10.26 0.56
N THR A 105 -5.05 -10.12 1.72
CA THR A 105 -3.70 -9.55 1.88
C THR A 105 -2.67 -10.33 1.05
N GLN A 106 -2.69 -11.65 1.15
CA GLN A 106 -1.77 -12.51 0.43
C GLN A 106 -1.94 -12.45 -1.11
N ASN A 107 -3.16 -12.19 -1.58
CA ASN A 107 -3.44 -12.07 -3.00
C ASN A 107 -3.12 -10.68 -3.57
N ASN A 108 -3.27 -9.63 -2.79
CA ASN A 108 -3.13 -8.25 -3.24
C ASN A 108 -1.81 -7.59 -2.81
N GLU A 109 -1.28 -7.93 -1.63
CA GLU A 109 -0.04 -7.38 -1.09
C GLU A 109 1.13 -8.36 -1.33
N THR A 110 1.52 -8.50 -2.59
CA THR A 110 2.47 -9.53 -3.04
C THR A 110 3.93 -9.08 -3.00
N GLU A 111 4.19 -7.82 -2.76
CA GLU A 111 5.53 -7.24 -2.85
C GLU A 111 5.82 -6.30 -1.69
N THR A 112 7.07 -6.31 -1.26
CA THR A 112 7.63 -5.35 -0.33
C THR A 112 8.61 -4.46 -1.09
N VAL A 113 8.50 -3.16 -0.89
CA VAL A 113 9.41 -2.17 -1.49
C VAL A 113 10.28 -1.58 -0.38
N ALA A 114 11.59 -1.65 -0.56
CA ALA A 114 12.57 -1.02 0.32
C ALA A 114 13.27 0.11 -0.43
N PHE A 115 13.43 1.25 0.20
CA PHE A 115 14.17 2.40 -0.34
C PHE A 115 14.67 3.29 0.79
N THR A 116 15.67 4.10 0.49
CA THR A 116 16.24 5.08 1.43
C THR A 116 15.85 6.49 0.96
N THR A 117 15.46 7.33 1.89
CA THR A 117 15.05 8.70 1.60
C THR A 117 15.80 9.70 2.50
N THR A 118 15.67 10.99 2.20
CA THR A 118 16.23 12.05 3.04
C THR A 118 15.55 12.09 4.41
N ALA A 119 16.25 12.59 5.43
CA ALA A 119 15.71 12.71 6.78
C ALA A 119 14.46 13.60 6.81
N ASP A 120 14.41 14.64 5.99
CA ASP A 120 13.26 15.56 5.90
C ASP A 120 12.00 14.83 5.42
N ALA A 121 12.07 14.08 4.32
CA ALA A 121 10.94 13.29 3.82
C ALA A 121 10.57 12.15 4.78
N GLY A 122 11.56 11.53 5.42
CA GLY A 122 11.34 10.47 6.42
C GLY A 122 10.64 10.98 7.68
N SER A 123 10.85 12.22 8.10
CA SER A 123 10.22 12.80 9.29
C SER A 123 8.73 13.08 9.13
N LEU A 124 8.25 13.18 7.90
CA LEU A 124 6.83 13.44 7.57
C LEU A 124 5.97 12.19 7.59
N ILE A 125 6.58 11.00 7.61
CA ILE A 125 5.87 9.74 7.55
C ILE A 125 5.95 9.01 8.89
N ARG A 126 4.88 8.30 9.21
CA ARG A 126 4.76 7.47 10.40
C ARG A 126 4.47 6.02 10.01
N PRO A 127 4.86 5.05 10.84
CA PRO A 127 4.47 3.66 10.63
C PRO A 127 2.96 3.53 10.48
N GLY A 128 2.51 2.80 9.45
CA GLY A 128 1.09 2.62 9.12
C GLY A 128 0.48 3.70 8.21
N ASN A 129 1.25 4.71 7.79
CA ASN A 129 0.79 5.65 6.77
C ASN A 129 0.77 4.97 5.39
N ILE A 130 -0.22 5.29 4.58
CA ILE A 130 -0.25 4.90 3.18
C ILE A 130 0.60 5.88 2.39
N ILE A 131 1.54 5.36 1.62
CA ILE A 131 2.42 6.13 0.75
C ILE A 131 2.24 5.70 -0.70
N THR A 132 2.46 6.61 -1.62
CA THR A 132 2.49 6.32 -3.05
C THR A 132 3.94 6.24 -3.51
N VAL A 133 4.29 5.16 -4.21
CA VAL A 133 5.62 4.97 -4.79
C VAL A 133 5.48 5.00 -6.31
N GLN A 134 6.28 5.86 -6.95
CA GLN A 134 6.41 5.89 -8.40
C GLN A 134 7.83 5.54 -8.81
N ASP A 135 7.97 4.35 -9.36
CA ASP A 135 9.21 3.86 -9.92
C ASP A 135 9.13 3.88 -11.47
N PRO A 136 9.91 4.76 -12.14
CA PRO A 136 9.93 4.81 -13.60
C PRO A 136 10.43 3.52 -14.25
N VAL A 137 11.30 2.76 -13.57
CA VAL A 137 11.80 1.48 -14.10
C VAL A 137 10.67 0.47 -14.23
N ARG A 138 9.74 0.43 -13.28
CA ARG A 138 8.57 -0.45 -13.34
C ARG A 138 7.43 0.06 -14.22
N SER A 139 7.18 1.37 -14.18
CA SER A 139 6.12 1.98 -14.99
C SER A 139 6.51 2.18 -16.46
N GLY A 140 7.79 2.02 -16.78
CA GLY A 140 8.33 2.27 -18.13
C GLY A 140 8.37 3.76 -18.53
N LEU A 141 7.86 4.64 -17.70
CA LEU A 141 7.77 6.08 -17.94
C LEU A 141 8.09 6.86 -16.69
N ARG A 142 8.90 7.92 -16.83
CA ARG A 142 9.12 8.88 -15.75
C ARG A 142 7.89 9.78 -15.62
N ARG A 143 7.13 9.59 -14.56
CA ARG A 143 5.94 10.42 -14.24
C ARG A 143 6.16 11.36 -13.06
N SER A 144 7.41 11.67 -12.75
CA SER A 144 7.78 12.55 -11.66
C SER A 144 8.89 13.48 -12.10
N GLY A 145 8.97 14.67 -11.52
CA GLY A 145 9.97 15.65 -11.83
C GLY A 145 10.00 16.76 -10.79
N ARG A 146 10.76 17.80 -11.07
CA ARG A 146 10.83 19.00 -10.25
C ARG A 146 10.04 20.12 -10.90
N ILE A 147 9.41 20.92 -10.08
CA ILE A 147 8.75 22.14 -10.51
C ILE A 147 9.84 23.20 -10.72
N SER A 148 9.96 23.73 -11.93
CA SER A 148 10.86 24.84 -12.25
C SER A 148 10.23 26.19 -12.06
N ALA A 149 8.91 26.31 -12.29
CA ALA A 149 8.14 27.52 -12.06
C ALA A 149 6.69 27.15 -11.75
N ALA A 150 6.02 27.96 -10.95
CA ALA A 150 4.61 27.81 -10.62
C ALA A 150 3.90 29.16 -10.61
N THR A 151 2.68 29.17 -11.09
CA THR A 151 1.70 30.28 -10.93
C THR A 151 0.47 29.73 -10.21
N THR A 152 -0.55 30.55 -10.02
CA THR A 152 -1.81 30.10 -9.39
C THR A 152 -2.57 29.03 -10.19
N THR A 153 -2.30 28.90 -11.48
CA THR A 153 -3.05 28.02 -12.39
C THR A 153 -2.17 27.13 -13.25
N GLN A 154 -0.85 27.34 -13.27
CA GLN A 154 0.08 26.60 -14.13
C GLN A 154 1.34 26.20 -13.36
N ILE A 155 1.82 25.02 -13.66
CA ILE A 155 3.09 24.49 -13.15
C ILE A 155 3.96 24.12 -14.34
N THR A 156 5.22 24.57 -14.32
CA THR A 156 6.24 24.17 -15.29
C THR A 156 7.14 23.12 -14.65
N VAL A 157 7.26 21.96 -15.29
CA VAL A 157 8.12 20.85 -14.83
C VAL A 157 9.40 20.76 -15.65
N ASP A 158 10.44 20.19 -15.10
CA ASP A 158 11.79 20.11 -15.67
C ASP A 158 11.86 19.21 -16.91
N ASN A 159 11.00 18.22 -17.05
CA ASN A 159 10.99 17.30 -18.16
C ASN A 159 9.57 16.81 -18.50
N ILE A 160 9.08 17.23 -19.66
CA ILE A 160 7.75 16.86 -20.18
C ILE A 160 7.83 15.69 -21.20
N LYS A 161 9.03 15.35 -21.70
CA LYS A 161 9.17 14.40 -22.82
C LYS A 161 8.51 13.04 -22.59
N ASP A 162 8.41 12.63 -21.33
CA ASP A 162 7.89 11.34 -20.95
C ASP A 162 6.44 11.39 -20.44
N LEU A 163 5.80 12.57 -20.45
CA LEU A 163 4.37 12.67 -20.17
C LEU A 163 3.59 12.22 -21.41
N PRO A 164 2.68 11.25 -21.27
CA PRO A 164 1.86 10.82 -22.39
C PRO A 164 1.04 12.02 -22.90
N THR A 165 1.02 12.22 -24.20
CA THR A 165 0.21 13.26 -24.87
C THR A 165 -1.29 13.12 -24.59
N GLU A 166 -1.71 11.93 -24.15
CA GLU A 166 -3.08 11.59 -23.78
C GLU A 166 -3.42 11.89 -22.31
N ALA A 167 -2.44 12.23 -21.49
CA ALA A 167 -2.61 12.55 -20.06
C ALA A 167 -3.34 13.89 -19.81
N ALA A 168 -3.96 14.45 -20.80
CA ALA A 168 -4.36 15.84 -20.79
C ALA A 168 -5.65 16.15 -20.03
N SER A 169 -6.53 15.21 -19.79
CA SER A 169 -7.83 15.53 -19.19
C SER A 169 -8.27 14.45 -18.21
N GLY A 170 -8.28 14.81 -16.93
CA GLY A 170 -8.75 13.95 -15.86
C GLY A 170 -7.65 13.28 -15.02
N ASP A 171 -6.40 13.31 -15.46
CA ASP A 171 -5.28 12.79 -14.68
C ASP A 171 -5.00 13.68 -13.46
N GLN A 172 -4.46 13.07 -12.41
CA GLN A 172 -4.15 13.77 -11.18
C GLN A 172 -2.67 14.12 -11.10
N LEU A 173 -2.37 15.36 -10.74
CA LEU A 173 -1.05 15.83 -10.39
C LEU A 173 -0.94 15.96 -8.87
N SER A 174 0.02 15.26 -8.29
CA SER A 174 0.33 15.38 -6.87
C SER A 174 1.62 16.19 -6.69
N VAL A 175 1.55 17.23 -5.89
CA VAL A 175 2.64 18.17 -5.64
C VAL A 175 2.96 18.16 -4.14
N ILE A 176 4.24 18.08 -3.81
CA ILE A 176 4.73 18.26 -2.46
C ILE A 176 4.99 19.76 -2.27
N LEU A 177 4.29 20.38 -1.33
CA LEU A 177 4.44 21.78 -1.01
C LEU A 177 5.67 22.03 -0.11
N THR A 178 6.02 23.30 0.07
CA THR A 178 7.19 23.69 0.88
C THR A 178 7.07 23.35 2.36
N ASP A 179 5.85 23.16 2.86
CA ASP A 179 5.55 22.70 4.22
C ASP A 179 5.57 21.17 4.36
N GLY A 180 5.87 20.44 3.25
CA GLY A 180 5.87 18.99 3.20
C GLY A 180 4.50 18.34 2.98
N SER A 181 3.44 19.11 2.90
CA SER A 181 2.10 18.57 2.61
C SER A 181 1.95 18.17 1.14
N LEU A 182 1.09 17.18 0.89
CA LEU A 182 0.77 16.71 -0.45
C LEU A 182 -0.53 17.35 -0.93
N GLU A 183 -0.46 18.07 -2.04
CA GLU A 183 -1.63 18.58 -2.71
C GLU A 183 -1.86 17.84 -4.04
N THR A 184 -3.09 17.37 -4.27
CA THR A 184 -3.46 16.68 -5.51
C THR A 184 -4.51 17.47 -6.27
N LYS A 185 -4.24 17.75 -7.54
CA LYS A 185 -5.13 18.49 -8.46
C LYS A 185 -5.33 17.72 -9.76
N THR A 186 -6.49 17.89 -10.35
CA THR A 186 -6.79 17.34 -11.68
C THR A 186 -6.19 18.23 -12.77
N ILE A 187 -5.48 17.63 -13.71
CA ILE A 187 -4.89 18.31 -14.86
C ILE A 187 -6.00 18.63 -15.88
N SER A 188 -6.08 19.88 -16.32
CA SER A 188 -7.01 20.26 -17.38
C SER A 188 -6.37 20.20 -18.77
N THR A 189 -5.15 20.69 -18.90
CA THR A 189 -4.40 20.71 -20.17
C THR A 189 -2.90 20.57 -19.93
N ILE A 190 -2.20 19.95 -20.88
CA ILE A 190 -0.74 19.91 -20.92
C ILE A 190 -0.30 20.62 -22.21
N SER A 191 0.61 21.57 -22.09
CA SER A 191 1.25 22.24 -23.22
C SER A 191 2.77 22.02 -23.15
N SER A 192 3.35 21.61 -24.27
CA SER A 192 4.80 21.65 -24.45
C SER A 192 5.22 23.03 -24.97
N ASN A 193 6.17 23.65 -24.31
CA ASN A 193 6.84 24.85 -24.83
C ASN A 193 7.96 24.42 -25.78
#